data_931faa6efd7d1377f15a5785011aae3d
#
_entry.id   931faa6efd7d1377f15a5785011aae3d
#
_cell.length_a   1.000
_cell.length_b   1.000
_cell.length_c   1.000
_cell.angle_alpha   90.00
_cell.angle_beta   90.00
_cell.angle_gamma   90.00
#
_symmetry.space_group_name_H-M   'P 1'
#
loop_
_entity.id
_entity.type
_entity.pdbx_description
1 polymer ?
#
loop_
_entity_poly.entity_id
_entity_poly.type
_entity_poly.pdbx_seq_one_letter_code
_entity_poly.pdbx_strand_id
1 'polypeptide(L)'
;VAIYLVTNTFNITMAVFDVGQHVVNNAAGVISGNTAVDATEAITRIADALEDMELGDLFLLSMETMLISVTMHILSIIITVILYGRMIEIYLYTSIAPIPFATMTNKEWGNIGNNYLKGLFALAFQGFFMMVCVGIYAVLVNAMTISSDLHAAMFSVAAYTVILAFSLFKTGSLSKSIFNAH
;
A
#
# COMPACT_ATOMS: atom_id res chain seq x y z
N VAL A 1 2.90 -32.72 -19.24
CA VAL A 1 2.37 -31.51 -18.58
C VAL A 1 3.11 -31.26 -17.27
N ALA A 2 3.20 -32.24 -16.32
CA ALA A 2 3.88 -32.06 -15.02
C ALA A 2 5.33 -31.57 -15.16
N ILE A 3 6.13 -32.26 -16.00
CA ILE A 3 7.52 -31.93 -16.24
C ILE A 3 7.64 -30.47 -16.76
N TYR A 4 6.78 -30.11 -17.71
CA TYR A 4 6.77 -28.73 -18.25
C TYR A 4 6.44 -27.67 -17.18
N LEU A 5 5.43 -27.92 -16.34
CA LEU A 5 5.06 -27.02 -15.25
C LEU A 5 6.19 -26.84 -14.23
N VAL A 6 6.82 -27.95 -13.81
CA VAL A 6 7.92 -27.91 -12.84
C VAL A 6 9.16 -27.23 -13.44
N THR A 7 9.50 -27.53 -14.69
CA THR A 7 10.68 -26.92 -15.36
C THR A 7 10.48 -25.42 -15.60
N ASN A 8 9.25 -24.95 -15.85
CA ASN A 8 8.93 -23.56 -16.11
C ASN A 8 8.29 -22.84 -14.91
N THR A 9 8.36 -23.40 -13.71
CA THR A 9 7.74 -22.85 -12.50
C THR A 9 8.12 -21.38 -12.29
N PHE A 10 9.41 -21.06 -12.39
CA PHE A 10 9.89 -19.70 -12.22
C PHE A 10 9.29 -18.73 -13.25
N ASN A 11 9.30 -19.10 -14.52
CA ASN A 11 8.75 -18.28 -15.60
C ASN A 11 7.23 -18.05 -15.43
N ILE A 12 6.49 -19.08 -15.03
CA ILE A 12 5.04 -18.98 -14.78
C ILE A 12 4.77 -18.06 -13.59
N THR A 13 5.52 -18.22 -12.50
CA THR A 13 5.39 -17.38 -11.31
C THR A 13 5.69 -15.92 -11.63
N MET A 14 6.79 -15.67 -12.36
CA MET A 14 7.17 -14.32 -12.78
C MET A 14 6.14 -13.70 -13.72
N ALA A 15 5.57 -14.46 -14.66
CA ALA A 15 4.52 -13.95 -15.54
C ALA A 15 3.27 -13.48 -14.76
N VAL A 16 2.89 -14.16 -13.68
CA VAL A 16 1.78 -13.73 -12.82
C VAL A 16 2.12 -12.40 -12.12
N PHE A 17 3.35 -12.25 -11.62
CA PHE A 17 3.78 -11.00 -11.00
C PHE A 17 3.93 -9.86 -12.02
N ASP A 18 4.38 -10.13 -13.25
CA ASP A 18 4.47 -9.14 -14.33
C ASP A 18 3.09 -8.57 -14.67
N VAL A 19 2.07 -9.41 -14.76
CA VAL A 19 0.67 -8.95 -14.94
C VAL A 19 0.25 -8.05 -13.79
N GLY A 20 0.50 -8.46 -12.54
CA GLY A 20 0.19 -7.65 -11.35
C GLY A 20 0.93 -6.31 -11.38
N GLN A 21 2.21 -6.30 -11.73
CA GLN A 21 3.03 -5.09 -11.81
C GLN A 21 2.58 -4.15 -12.94
N HIS A 22 2.18 -4.70 -14.08
CA HIS A 22 1.63 -3.90 -15.18
C HIS A 22 0.35 -3.16 -14.76
N VAL A 23 -0.54 -3.83 -14.02
CA VAL A 23 -1.75 -3.20 -13.47
C VAL A 23 -1.39 -2.11 -12.45
N VAL A 24 -0.40 -2.37 -11.57
CA VAL A 24 0.09 -1.37 -10.59
C VAL A 24 0.66 -0.15 -11.28
N ASN A 25 1.50 -0.33 -12.31
CA ASN A 25 2.13 0.77 -13.03
C ASN A 25 1.10 1.64 -13.76
N ASN A 26 0.11 1.03 -14.39
CA ASN A 26 -0.98 1.76 -15.04
C ASN A 26 -1.81 2.56 -14.02
N ALA A 27 -2.15 1.96 -12.88
CA ALA A 27 -2.85 2.65 -11.81
C ALA A 27 -2.02 3.81 -11.24
N ALA A 28 -0.71 3.62 -11.04
CA ALA A 28 0.20 4.66 -10.59
C ALA A 28 0.26 5.85 -11.54
N GLY A 29 0.28 5.60 -12.86
CA GLY A 29 0.26 6.65 -13.87
C GLY A 29 -1.01 7.51 -13.82
N VAL A 30 -2.16 6.88 -13.60
CA VAL A 30 -3.43 7.61 -13.44
C VAL A 30 -3.47 8.42 -12.15
N ILE A 31 -2.98 7.85 -11.05
CA ILE A 31 -2.98 8.51 -9.74
C ILE A 31 -2.02 9.70 -9.72
N SER A 32 -0.78 9.53 -10.19
CA SER A 32 0.24 10.59 -10.18
C SER A 32 -0.14 11.80 -11.05
N GLY A 33 -0.89 11.59 -12.13
CA GLY A 33 -1.39 12.67 -12.97
C GLY A 33 -2.46 13.55 -12.30
N ASN A 34 -3.14 13.04 -11.26
CA ASN A 34 -4.26 13.71 -10.60
C ASN A 34 -3.94 14.19 -9.17
N THR A 35 -2.75 13.89 -8.64
CA THR A 35 -2.39 14.15 -7.23
C THR A 35 -1.16 15.03 -7.04
N ALA A 36 -0.79 15.83 -8.06
CA ALA A 36 0.29 16.81 -7.91
C ALA A 36 -0.13 17.88 -6.87
N VAL A 37 0.46 17.81 -5.68
CA VAL A 37 0.32 18.86 -4.65
C VAL A 37 1.27 20.00 -5.01
N ASP A 38 0.79 21.22 -5.11
CA ASP A 38 1.68 22.38 -5.13
C ASP A 38 2.19 22.64 -3.70
N ALA A 39 3.31 21.99 -3.37
CA ALA A 39 3.95 22.11 -2.07
C ALA A 39 4.40 23.55 -1.77
N THR A 40 4.67 24.35 -2.80
CA THR A 40 5.13 25.74 -2.65
C THR A 40 4.02 26.61 -2.08
N GLU A 41 2.80 26.46 -2.61
CA GLU A 41 1.65 27.22 -2.12
C GLU A 41 1.28 26.82 -0.68
N ALA A 42 1.33 25.53 -0.37
CA ALA A 42 1.08 25.04 0.98
C ALA A 42 2.11 25.56 2.00
N ILE A 43 3.40 25.58 1.65
CA ILE A 43 4.47 26.12 2.51
C ILE A 43 4.30 27.61 2.74
N THR A 44 3.95 28.38 1.71
CA THR A 44 3.75 29.84 1.83
C THR A 44 2.57 30.14 2.77
N ARG A 45 1.46 29.45 2.64
CA ARG A 45 0.30 29.62 3.53
C ARG A 45 0.60 29.28 4.99
N ILE A 46 1.41 28.23 5.22
CA ILE A 46 1.85 27.86 6.58
C ILE A 46 2.77 28.96 7.15
N ALA A 47 3.69 29.50 6.35
CA ALA A 47 4.60 30.55 6.78
C ALA A 47 3.83 31.82 7.17
N ASP A 48 2.88 32.25 6.34
CA ASP A 48 2.03 33.41 6.60
C ASP A 48 1.19 33.22 7.88
N ALA A 49 0.62 32.02 8.07
CA ALA A 49 -0.16 31.73 9.27
C ALA A 49 0.68 31.72 10.56
N LEU A 50 1.95 31.33 10.50
CA LEU A 50 2.86 31.33 11.64
C LEU A 50 3.34 32.75 12.02
N GLU A 51 3.44 33.68 11.06
CA GLU A 51 3.90 35.06 11.29
C GLU A 51 2.87 35.85 12.10
N ASP A 52 1.59 35.56 11.93
CA ASP A 52 0.49 36.26 12.61
C ASP A 52 0.12 35.65 13.99
N MET A 53 0.77 34.56 14.44
CA MET A 53 0.45 33.88 15.70
C MET A 53 1.11 34.50 16.92
N GLU A 54 0.39 34.56 18.04
CA GLU A 54 0.96 34.96 19.35
C GLU A 54 1.90 33.87 19.91
N LEU A 55 2.86 34.27 20.75
CA LEU A 55 3.85 33.33 21.34
C LEU A 55 3.21 32.15 22.10
N GLY A 56 2.05 32.34 22.70
CA GLY A 56 1.28 31.31 23.38
C GLY A 56 0.75 30.25 22.42
N ASP A 57 0.19 30.67 21.29
CA ASP A 57 -0.34 29.80 20.26
C ASP A 57 0.77 29.04 19.53
N LEU A 58 1.93 29.67 19.29
CA LEU A 58 3.12 29.04 18.76
C LEU A 58 3.64 27.90 19.68
N PHE A 59 3.59 28.11 21.01
CA PHE A 59 3.98 27.06 21.96
C PHE A 59 3.01 25.88 21.92
N LEU A 60 1.69 26.12 21.91
CA LEU A 60 0.67 25.07 21.77
C LEU A 60 0.83 24.32 20.45
N LEU A 61 1.01 25.02 19.34
CA LEU A 61 1.23 24.42 18.02
C LEU A 61 2.50 23.55 18.00
N SER A 62 3.57 23.99 18.69
CA SER A 62 4.81 23.21 18.82
C SER A 62 4.59 21.89 19.56
N MET A 63 3.83 21.91 20.67
CA MET A 63 3.46 20.69 21.42
C MET A 63 2.61 19.74 20.57
N GLU A 64 1.65 20.27 19.85
CA GLU A 64 0.75 19.55 18.96
C GLU A 64 1.52 18.89 17.80
N THR A 65 2.40 19.66 17.16
CA THR A 65 3.29 19.19 16.09
C THR A 65 4.21 18.05 16.58
N MET A 66 4.71 18.14 17.81
CA MET A 66 5.54 17.08 18.39
C MET A 66 4.75 15.77 18.56
N LEU A 67 3.52 15.84 19.06
CA LEU A 67 2.66 14.65 19.20
C LEU A 67 2.32 14.02 17.84
N ILE A 68 1.95 14.86 16.86
CA ILE A 68 1.66 14.42 15.50
C ILE A 68 2.91 13.79 14.86
N SER A 69 4.08 14.42 15.04
CA SER A 69 5.35 13.91 14.51
C SER A 69 5.69 12.52 15.06
N VAL A 70 5.56 12.29 16.36
CA VAL A 70 5.76 10.96 16.97
C VAL A 70 4.78 9.94 16.38
N THR A 71 3.51 10.29 16.27
CA THR A 71 2.48 9.43 15.67
C THR A 71 2.81 9.07 14.23
N MET A 72 3.20 10.06 13.42
CA MET A 72 3.58 9.87 12.02
C MET A 72 4.82 8.98 11.85
N HIS A 73 5.82 9.10 12.76
CA HIS A 73 6.98 8.21 12.76
C HIS A 73 6.59 6.76 13.04
N ILE A 74 5.72 6.52 14.02
CA ILE A 74 5.21 5.16 14.33
C ILE A 74 4.46 4.60 13.12
N LEU A 75 3.57 5.37 12.50
CA LEU A 75 2.81 4.96 11.31
C LEU A 75 3.72 4.67 10.12
N SER A 76 4.76 5.47 9.91
CA SER A 76 5.77 5.25 8.87
C SER A 76 6.48 3.90 9.04
N ILE A 77 6.83 3.53 10.27
CA ILE A 77 7.42 2.23 10.58
C ILE A 77 6.42 1.11 10.26
N ILE A 78 5.15 1.25 10.68
CA ILE A 78 4.11 0.26 10.42
C ILE A 78 3.91 0.04 8.92
N ILE A 79 3.78 1.11 8.14
CA ILE A 79 3.64 1.05 6.68
C ILE A 79 4.86 0.37 6.05
N THR A 80 6.06 0.71 6.49
CA THR A 80 7.31 0.10 6.03
C THR A 80 7.30 -1.40 6.30
N VAL A 81 6.92 -1.84 7.50
CA VAL A 81 6.82 -3.27 7.86
C VAL A 81 5.81 -4.00 6.98
N ILE A 82 4.66 -3.38 6.67
CA ILE A 82 3.65 -3.98 5.78
C ILE A 82 4.23 -4.19 4.37
N LEU A 83 4.93 -3.19 3.82
CA LEU A 83 5.51 -3.26 2.47
C LEU A 83 6.62 -4.31 2.38
N TYR A 84 7.56 -4.33 3.35
CA TYR A 84 8.62 -5.32 3.40
C TYR A 84 8.09 -6.72 3.69
N GLY A 85 7.10 -6.85 4.57
CA GLY A 85 6.42 -8.12 4.85
C GLY A 85 5.82 -8.74 3.60
N ARG A 86 5.21 -7.92 2.73
CA ARG A 86 4.74 -8.37 1.42
C ARG A 86 5.88 -8.86 0.51
N MET A 87 7.01 -8.17 0.46
CA MET A 87 8.17 -8.63 -0.31
C MET A 87 8.65 -10.01 0.16
N ILE A 88 8.74 -10.21 1.46
CA ILE A 88 9.12 -11.51 2.04
C ILE A 88 8.10 -12.59 1.65
N GLU A 89 6.79 -12.29 1.71
CA GLU A 89 5.74 -13.21 1.29
C GLU A 89 5.88 -13.62 -0.18
N ILE A 90 6.19 -12.68 -1.08
CA ILE A 90 6.48 -12.95 -2.50
C ILE A 90 7.66 -13.92 -2.65
N TYR A 91 8.77 -13.68 -1.95
CA TYR A 91 9.94 -14.55 -2.01
C TYR A 91 9.63 -15.96 -1.50
N LEU A 92 8.89 -16.08 -0.40
CA LEU A 92 8.48 -17.38 0.14
C LEU A 92 7.59 -18.15 -0.85
N TYR A 93 6.56 -17.49 -1.41
CA TYR A 93 5.70 -18.10 -2.43
C TYR A 93 6.49 -18.55 -3.63
N THR A 94 7.39 -17.73 -4.16
CA THR A 94 8.23 -18.09 -5.32
C THR A 94 9.15 -19.26 -5.00
N SER A 95 9.72 -19.33 -3.81
CA SER A 95 10.65 -20.38 -3.41
C SER A 95 9.99 -21.77 -3.31
N ILE A 96 8.76 -21.84 -2.85
CA ILE A 96 8.04 -23.12 -2.69
C ILE A 96 7.26 -23.53 -3.95
N ALA A 97 7.22 -22.69 -4.98
CA ALA A 97 6.40 -22.86 -6.19
C ALA A 97 6.55 -24.23 -6.88
N PRO A 98 7.75 -24.86 -7.00
CA PRO A 98 7.87 -26.17 -7.67
C PRO A 98 7.01 -27.27 -7.06
N ILE A 99 6.78 -27.24 -5.74
CA ILE A 99 6.03 -28.28 -5.02
C ILE A 99 4.54 -28.25 -5.42
N PRO A 100 3.78 -27.13 -5.28
CA PRO A 100 2.40 -27.05 -5.70
C PRO A 100 2.21 -27.28 -7.20
N PHE A 101 3.13 -26.80 -8.06
CA PHE A 101 3.02 -27.02 -9.50
C PHE A 101 3.16 -28.50 -9.87
N ALA A 102 3.99 -29.27 -9.16
CA ALA A 102 4.09 -30.72 -9.38
C ALA A 102 2.78 -31.44 -9.04
N THR A 103 2.01 -30.96 -8.07
CA THR A 103 0.74 -31.61 -7.67
C THR A 103 -0.41 -31.33 -8.64
N MET A 104 -0.36 -30.29 -9.47
CA MET A 104 -1.46 -29.89 -10.36
C MET A 104 -1.87 -30.96 -11.38
N THR A 105 -0.99 -31.89 -11.72
CA THR A 105 -1.24 -32.95 -12.67
C THR A 105 -1.83 -34.23 -12.03
N ASN A 106 -1.85 -34.28 -10.71
CA ASN A 106 -2.41 -35.43 -9.98
C ASN A 106 -3.88 -35.13 -9.65
N LYS A 107 -4.79 -36.11 -9.95
CA LYS A 107 -6.23 -35.97 -9.69
C LYS A 107 -6.58 -35.83 -8.21
N GLU A 108 -5.80 -36.45 -7.33
CA GLU A 108 -6.06 -36.44 -5.89
C GLU A 108 -5.49 -35.14 -5.21
N TRP A 109 -4.37 -34.65 -5.69
CA TRP A 109 -3.59 -33.57 -5.07
C TRP A 109 -3.63 -32.25 -5.86
N GLY A 110 -4.32 -32.24 -7.01
CA GLY A 110 -4.40 -31.08 -7.90
C GLY A 110 -4.98 -29.79 -7.25
N ASN A 111 -5.81 -29.98 -6.21
CA ASN A 111 -6.36 -28.87 -5.45
C ASN A 111 -5.27 -28.01 -4.74
N ILE A 112 -4.14 -28.65 -4.35
CA ILE A 112 -3.01 -27.92 -3.72
C ILE A 112 -2.42 -26.93 -4.71
N GLY A 113 -2.12 -27.37 -5.93
CA GLY A 113 -1.60 -26.51 -6.98
C GLY A 113 -2.57 -25.41 -7.40
N ASN A 114 -3.87 -25.71 -7.51
CA ASN A 114 -4.89 -24.71 -7.83
C ASN A 114 -5.02 -23.64 -6.73
N ASN A 115 -5.01 -24.03 -5.47
CA ASN A 115 -5.05 -23.09 -4.35
C ASN A 115 -3.78 -22.23 -4.29
N TYR A 116 -2.62 -22.82 -4.58
CA TYR A 116 -1.38 -22.09 -4.71
C TYR A 116 -1.45 -21.01 -5.80
N LEU A 117 -1.96 -21.34 -7.00
CA LEU A 117 -2.15 -20.36 -8.07
C LEU A 117 -3.08 -19.23 -7.66
N LYS A 118 -4.21 -19.53 -7.01
CA LYS A 118 -5.10 -18.49 -6.48
C LYS A 118 -4.38 -17.58 -5.49
N GLY A 119 -3.56 -18.16 -4.59
CA GLY A 119 -2.74 -17.39 -3.65
C GLY A 119 -1.70 -16.52 -4.35
N LEU A 120 -1.08 -17.03 -5.40
CA LEU A 120 -0.12 -16.29 -6.21
C LEU A 120 -0.76 -15.09 -6.91
N PHE A 121 -1.95 -15.26 -7.52
CA PHE A 121 -2.73 -14.17 -8.10
C PHE A 121 -3.16 -13.16 -7.03
N ALA A 122 -3.65 -13.64 -5.88
CA ALA A 122 -4.00 -12.77 -4.78
C ALA A 122 -2.83 -11.90 -4.34
N LEU A 123 -1.63 -12.49 -4.23
CA LEU A 123 -0.42 -11.77 -3.84
C LEU A 123 0.02 -10.77 -4.92
N ALA A 124 -0.08 -11.11 -6.21
CA ALA A 124 0.24 -10.20 -7.31
C ALA A 124 -0.70 -8.98 -7.33
N PHE A 125 -2.01 -9.20 -7.17
CA PHE A 125 -3.01 -8.14 -7.17
C PHE A 125 -3.06 -7.31 -5.86
N GLN A 126 -2.52 -7.81 -4.77
CA GLN A 126 -2.42 -7.03 -3.52
C GLN A 126 -1.72 -5.69 -3.75
N GLY A 127 -0.71 -5.63 -4.63
CA GLY A 127 -0.03 -4.40 -5.01
C GLY A 127 -0.95 -3.36 -5.62
N PHE A 128 -1.89 -3.77 -6.45
CA PHE A 128 -2.90 -2.89 -7.01
C PHE A 128 -3.79 -2.29 -5.91
N PHE A 129 -4.27 -3.10 -4.96
CA PHE A 129 -5.08 -2.58 -3.85
C PHE A 129 -4.29 -1.62 -2.96
N MET A 130 -3.00 -1.90 -2.70
CA MET A 130 -2.12 -0.96 -1.99
C MET A 130 -2.01 0.38 -2.73
N MET A 131 -1.83 0.35 -4.06
CA MET A 131 -1.76 1.56 -4.87
C MET A 131 -3.06 2.36 -4.83
N VAL A 132 -4.22 1.70 -4.89
CA VAL A 132 -5.53 2.36 -4.74
C VAL A 132 -5.65 3.03 -3.38
N CYS A 133 -5.24 2.37 -2.28
CA CYS A 133 -5.24 2.97 -0.95
C CYS A 133 -4.37 4.23 -0.88
N VAL A 134 -3.17 4.19 -1.46
CA VAL A 134 -2.26 5.35 -1.53
C VAL A 134 -2.86 6.47 -2.38
N GLY A 135 -3.52 6.14 -3.49
CA GLY A 135 -4.20 7.12 -4.34
C GLY A 135 -5.35 7.83 -3.61
N ILE A 136 -6.17 7.09 -2.89
CA ILE A 136 -7.25 7.67 -2.06
C ILE A 136 -6.66 8.58 -0.98
N TYR A 137 -5.59 8.13 -0.30
CA TYR A 137 -4.91 8.93 0.70
C TYR A 137 -4.39 10.26 0.12
N ALA A 138 -3.74 10.22 -1.04
CA ALA A 138 -3.23 11.41 -1.70
C ALA A 138 -4.34 12.43 -2.03
N VAL A 139 -5.50 11.96 -2.52
CA VAL A 139 -6.66 12.82 -2.78
C VAL A 139 -7.20 13.44 -1.48
N LEU A 140 -7.28 12.66 -0.39
CA LEU A 140 -7.75 13.16 0.91
C LEU A 140 -6.82 14.21 1.49
N VAL A 141 -5.51 14.00 1.40
CA VAL A 141 -4.51 14.99 1.85
C VAL A 141 -4.59 16.28 1.02
N ASN A 142 -4.72 16.17 -0.31
CA ASN A 142 -4.89 17.34 -1.19
C ASN A 142 -6.13 18.15 -0.85
N ALA A 143 -7.24 17.49 -0.52
CA ALA A 143 -8.47 18.18 -0.13
C ALA A 143 -8.31 18.99 1.16
N MET A 144 -7.38 18.60 2.06
CA MET A 144 -7.13 19.28 3.33
C MET A 144 -6.21 20.48 3.21
N THR A 145 -5.29 20.53 2.23
CA THR A 145 -4.42 21.70 2.01
C THR A 145 -5.18 22.98 1.68
N ILE A 146 -6.48 22.85 1.39
CA ILE A 146 -7.40 23.97 1.09
C ILE A 146 -8.03 24.56 2.39
N SER A 147 -7.88 23.86 3.54
CA SER A 147 -8.47 24.32 4.82
C SER A 147 -7.71 25.53 5.37
N SER A 148 -8.46 26.53 5.86
CA SER A 148 -7.91 27.75 6.50
C SER A 148 -7.43 27.52 7.93
N ASP A 149 -7.80 26.40 8.56
CA ASP A 149 -7.43 26.04 9.93
C ASP A 149 -6.26 25.04 9.91
N LEU A 150 -5.07 25.52 10.32
CA LEU A 150 -3.82 24.76 10.34
C LEU A 150 -3.90 23.56 11.32
N HIS A 151 -4.48 23.76 12.51
CA HIS A 151 -4.64 22.71 13.51
C HIS A 151 -5.52 21.57 13.00
N ALA A 152 -6.70 21.91 12.46
CA ALA A 152 -7.62 20.94 11.89
C ALA A 152 -7.01 20.18 10.69
N ALA A 153 -6.24 20.87 9.85
CA ALA A 153 -5.55 20.24 8.72
C ALA A 153 -4.50 19.22 9.18
N MET A 154 -3.67 19.56 10.17
CA MET A 154 -2.64 18.67 10.71
C MET A 154 -3.23 17.40 11.34
N PHE A 155 -4.27 17.53 12.16
CA PHE A 155 -4.96 16.38 12.75
C PHE A 155 -5.64 15.51 11.69
N SER A 156 -6.23 16.11 10.67
CA SER A 156 -6.86 15.39 9.58
C SER A 156 -5.85 14.57 8.77
N VAL A 157 -4.67 15.13 8.46
CA VAL A 157 -3.60 14.38 7.78
C VAL A 157 -3.13 13.20 8.63
N ALA A 158 -2.95 13.39 9.96
CA ALA A 158 -2.60 12.32 10.86
C ALA A 158 -3.68 11.21 10.88
N ALA A 159 -4.96 11.58 10.96
CA ALA A 159 -6.08 10.64 10.92
C ALA A 159 -6.14 9.86 9.60
N TYR A 160 -5.94 10.52 8.45
CA TYR A 160 -5.90 9.84 7.15
C TYR A 160 -4.71 8.90 7.03
N THR A 161 -3.56 9.24 7.62
CA THR A 161 -2.41 8.34 7.64
C THR A 161 -2.68 7.09 8.48
N VAL A 162 -3.42 7.21 9.59
CA VAL A 162 -3.90 6.06 10.37
C VAL A 162 -4.82 5.18 9.51
N ILE A 163 -5.79 5.79 8.81
CA ILE A 163 -6.70 5.06 7.92
C ILE A 163 -5.91 4.35 6.81
N LEU A 164 -4.91 5.02 6.22
CA LEU A 164 -4.04 4.42 5.22
C LEU A 164 -3.32 3.18 5.78
N ALA A 165 -2.70 3.27 6.95
CA ALA A 165 -1.98 2.16 7.56
C ALA A 165 -2.90 0.95 7.80
N PHE A 166 -4.11 1.16 8.34
CA PHE A 166 -5.10 0.10 8.52
C PHE A 166 -5.61 -0.47 7.19
N SER A 167 -5.83 0.38 6.19
CA SER A 167 -6.27 -0.05 4.86
C SER A 167 -5.21 -0.92 4.19
N LEU A 168 -3.93 -0.52 4.23
CA LEU A 168 -2.82 -1.30 3.70
C LEU A 168 -2.71 -2.66 4.38
N PHE A 169 -2.90 -2.73 5.70
CA PHE A 169 -2.90 -3.99 6.44
C PHE A 169 -4.02 -4.93 5.97
N LYS A 170 -5.18 -4.39 5.59
CA LYS A 170 -6.33 -5.17 5.11
C LYS A 170 -6.23 -5.62 3.66
N THR A 171 -5.35 -5.03 2.84
CA THR A 171 -5.25 -5.37 1.40
C THR A 171 -4.92 -6.83 1.16
N GLY A 172 -4.08 -7.46 1.99
CA GLY A 172 -3.74 -8.89 1.87
C GLY A 172 -4.94 -9.81 2.07
N SER A 173 -5.72 -9.57 3.13
CA SER A 173 -6.93 -10.33 3.42
C SER A 173 -8.00 -10.12 2.33
N LEU A 174 -8.16 -8.89 1.88
CA LEU A 174 -9.10 -8.54 0.80
C LEU A 174 -8.73 -9.26 -0.50
N SER A 175 -7.47 -9.22 -0.88
CA SER A 175 -7.00 -9.88 -2.10
C SER A 175 -7.21 -11.39 -2.02
N LYS A 176 -6.84 -12.04 -0.92
CA LYS A 176 -7.07 -13.49 -0.72
C LYS A 176 -8.57 -13.85 -0.79
N SER A 177 -9.43 -13.00 -0.24
CA SER A 177 -10.89 -13.21 -0.29
C SER A 177 -11.44 -13.14 -1.73
N ILE A 178 -11.00 -12.16 -2.53
CA ILE A 178 -11.45 -12.00 -3.92
C ILE A 178 -11.06 -13.19 -4.80
N PHE A 179 -9.83 -13.70 -4.62
CA PHE A 179 -9.35 -14.86 -5.39
C PHE A 179 -9.74 -16.22 -4.76
N ASN A 180 -10.51 -16.21 -3.67
CA ASN A 180 -10.87 -17.42 -2.92
C ASN A 180 -9.64 -18.30 -2.62
N ALA A 181 -8.57 -17.65 -2.16
CA ALA A 181 -7.31 -18.25 -1.77
C ALA A 181 -7.33 -18.50 -0.25
N HIS A 182 -7.50 -19.78 0.12
CA HIS A 182 -7.55 -20.24 1.50
C HIS A 182 -6.29 -21.03 1.84
#